data_21770e5b8e7c9df00af26398b231e082
#
_entry.id   21770e5b8e7c9df00af26398b231e082
#
_cell.length_a   1.000
_cell.length_b   1.000
_cell.length_c   1.000
_cell.angle_alpha   90.00
_cell.angle_beta   90.00
_cell.angle_gamma   90.00
#
_symmetry.space_group_name_H-M   'P 1'
#
loop_
_entity.id
_entity.type
_entity.pdbx_description
1 polymer ?
#
loop_
_entity_poly.entity_id
_entity_poly.type
_entity_poly.pdbx_seq_one_letter_code
_entity_poly.pdbx_strand_id
1 'polypeptide(L)'
;MAAPKDRPKFGPFFILGVFFALFIGLPSSWKIFTQSAFDEFQAPIWEITSRISDLSNYWGHQADSKKTLISKNRDLARIRADWTVHENNKKKWENEISRLKDLRSRLVILQREIGIDPEVSFKPIIARVTHRNLSSWWQELSLRKGNNQKISPGMGVVFSHGIVGRIKRSGFNSSKVELCTNPNFRIVAHFQGDDRPVTFQGDGILPGGKPMGVVLDVPHDITIKKGKPLLLKTSALGGTFPSGLHIGTVRMLEESGDGLFKNGKVILHTDLGKVPEVSVLRPTPPQRKQD
;
A
#
# COMPACT_ATOMS: atom_id res chain seq x y z
N MET A 1 -5.68 82.58 -48.25
CA MET A 1 -5.83 81.64 -47.05
C MET A 1 -6.45 80.37 -47.61
N ALA A 2 -5.68 79.34 -47.80
CA ALA A 2 -6.19 78.04 -48.24
C ALA A 2 -6.04 77.04 -47.08
N ALA A 3 -7.17 76.43 -46.73
CA ALA A 3 -7.24 75.46 -45.61
C ALA A 3 -6.60 74.10 -46.02
N PRO A 4 -5.91 73.41 -45.14
CA PRO A 4 -5.33 72.11 -45.44
C PRO A 4 -6.39 71.05 -45.50
N LYS A 5 -6.37 70.27 -46.59
CA LYS A 5 -7.28 69.12 -46.83
C LYS A 5 -6.83 67.89 -46.05
N ASP A 6 -7.53 67.61 -44.95
CA ASP A 6 -7.32 66.40 -44.16
C ASP A 6 -7.58 65.13 -45.00
N ARG A 7 -6.55 64.29 -45.18
CA ARG A 7 -6.66 62.98 -45.83
C ARG A 7 -7.04 61.96 -44.71
N PRO A 8 -8.05 61.15 -44.97
CA PRO A 8 -8.44 60.17 -43.97
C PRO A 8 -7.34 59.12 -43.80
N LYS A 9 -6.92 58.87 -42.52
CA LYS A 9 -5.85 57.92 -42.12
C LYS A 9 -6.35 56.44 -42.09
N PHE A 10 -7.27 56.07 -42.99
CA PHE A 10 -7.82 54.69 -43.04
C PHE A 10 -6.98 53.72 -43.89
N GLY A 11 -5.95 54.16 -44.57
CA GLY A 11 -5.13 53.35 -45.47
C GLY A 11 -4.48 52.13 -44.81
N PRO A 12 -3.80 52.26 -43.69
CA PRO A 12 -3.11 51.11 -43.08
C PRO A 12 -4.07 50.04 -42.53
N PHE A 13 -5.23 50.42 -42.01
CA PHE A 13 -6.24 49.48 -41.51
C PHE A 13 -6.96 48.75 -42.67
N PHE A 14 -7.16 49.42 -43.78
CA PHE A 14 -7.76 48.81 -44.97
C PHE A 14 -6.82 47.74 -45.57
N ILE A 15 -5.52 48.06 -45.68
CA ILE A 15 -4.49 47.12 -46.14
C ILE A 15 -4.43 45.89 -45.21
N LEU A 16 -4.48 46.10 -43.88
CA LEU A 16 -4.47 45.03 -42.89
C LEU A 16 -5.71 44.15 -43.00
N GLY A 17 -6.91 44.76 -43.22
CA GLY A 17 -8.16 44.03 -43.42
C GLY A 17 -8.17 43.18 -44.70
N VAL A 18 -7.62 43.72 -45.82
CA VAL A 18 -7.46 42.98 -47.07
C VAL A 18 -6.47 41.81 -46.91
N PHE A 19 -5.37 42.03 -46.16
CA PHE A 19 -4.39 40.97 -45.88
C PHE A 19 -5.02 39.84 -45.05
N PHE A 20 -5.85 40.20 -44.05
CA PHE A 20 -6.54 39.23 -43.20
C PHE A 20 -7.62 38.44 -43.97
N ALA A 21 -8.38 39.09 -44.85
CA ALA A 21 -9.34 38.44 -45.72
C ALA A 21 -8.68 37.49 -46.75
N LEU A 22 -7.53 37.84 -47.28
CA LEU A 22 -6.71 37.01 -48.16
C LEU A 22 -6.17 35.76 -47.39
N PHE A 23 -5.77 35.93 -46.13
CA PHE A 23 -5.29 34.84 -45.28
C PHE A 23 -6.39 33.83 -44.94
N ILE A 24 -7.63 34.30 -44.74
CA ILE A 24 -8.79 33.40 -44.47
C ILE A 24 -9.13 32.59 -45.72
N GLY A 25 -9.00 33.16 -46.92
CA GLY A 25 -9.31 32.51 -48.20
C GLY A 25 -8.29 31.50 -48.71
N LEU A 26 -7.12 31.37 -48.05
CA LEU A 26 -6.08 30.42 -48.45
C LEU A 26 -6.48 28.98 -48.20
N PRO A 27 -6.24 28.03 -49.12
CA PRO A 27 -6.51 26.62 -48.91
C PRO A 27 -5.72 26.07 -47.73
N SER A 28 -6.29 25.07 -47.02
CA SER A 28 -5.74 24.51 -45.77
C SER A 28 -4.30 24.01 -45.88
N SER A 29 -3.89 23.56 -47.06
CA SER A 29 -2.49 23.13 -47.33
C SER A 29 -1.47 24.27 -47.18
N TRP A 30 -1.81 25.50 -47.56
CA TRP A 30 -0.94 26.67 -47.40
C TRP A 30 -0.91 27.16 -45.94
N LYS A 31 -2.00 26.97 -45.17
CA LYS A 31 -2.03 27.29 -43.74
C LYS A 31 -1.11 26.36 -42.92
N ILE A 32 -1.07 25.08 -43.29
CA ILE A 32 -0.15 24.11 -42.66
C ILE A 32 1.31 24.47 -43.00
N PHE A 33 1.60 24.85 -44.25
CA PHE A 33 2.95 25.23 -44.64
C PHE A 33 3.42 26.52 -43.93
N THR A 34 2.56 27.53 -43.80
CA THR A 34 2.91 28.76 -43.05
C THR A 34 3.06 28.49 -41.55
N GLN A 35 2.30 27.56 -40.94
CA GLN A 35 2.49 27.15 -39.54
C GLN A 35 3.82 26.45 -39.35
N SER A 36 4.17 25.47 -40.19
CA SER A 36 5.44 24.76 -40.05
C SER A 36 6.64 25.67 -40.30
N ALA A 37 6.54 26.61 -41.27
CA ALA A 37 7.58 27.61 -41.51
C ALA A 37 7.74 28.61 -40.35
N PHE A 38 6.64 28.94 -39.67
CA PHE A 38 6.65 29.79 -38.48
C PHE A 38 7.25 29.08 -37.24
N ASP A 39 6.91 27.82 -37.06
CA ASP A 39 7.47 26.98 -35.98
C ASP A 39 8.99 26.79 -36.19
N GLU A 40 9.43 26.59 -37.42
CA GLU A 40 10.84 26.44 -37.75
C GLU A 40 11.63 27.75 -37.60
N PHE A 41 10.99 28.90 -37.86
CA PHE A 41 11.57 30.22 -37.60
C PHE A 41 11.64 30.56 -36.09
N GLN A 42 10.73 30.04 -35.26
CA GLN A 42 10.77 30.23 -33.82
C GLN A 42 11.78 29.31 -33.13
N ALA A 43 12.11 28.14 -33.70
CA ALA A 43 13.03 27.18 -33.11
C ALA A 43 14.38 27.77 -32.66
N PRO A 44 15.09 28.58 -33.50
CA PRO A 44 16.35 29.21 -33.09
C PRO A 44 16.17 30.25 -31.98
N ILE A 45 15.02 30.91 -31.89
CA ILE A 45 14.74 31.89 -30.82
C ILE A 45 14.59 31.21 -29.48
N TRP A 46 13.95 30.03 -29.43
CA TRP A 46 13.80 29.22 -28.21
C TRP A 46 15.14 28.66 -27.75
N GLU A 47 16.00 28.25 -28.69
CA GLU A 47 17.34 27.77 -28.36
C GLU A 47 18.21 28.89 -27.79
N ILE A 48 18.11 30.11 -28.31
CA ILE A 48 18.80 31.29 -27.77
C ILE A 48 18.27 31.61 -26.36
N THR A 49 16.96 31.52 -26.14
CA THR A 49 16.35 31.81 -24.82
C THR A 49 16.80 30.77 -23.77
N SER A 50 16.89 29.50 -24.14
CA SER A 50 17.39 28.46 -23.24
C SER A 50 18.87 28.66 -22.91
N ARG A 51 19.69 29.00 -23.90
CA ARG A 51 21.12 29.29 -23.69
C ARG A 51 21.36 30.57 -22.87
N ILE A 52 20.51 31.58 -23.01
CA ILE A 52 20.56 32.78 -22.15
C ILE A 52 20.16 32.43 -20.71
N SER A 53 19.17 31.56 -20.51
CA SER A 53 18.80 31.07 -19.22
C SER A 53 19.94 30.27 -18.55
N ASP A 54 20.60 29.39 -19.32
CA ASP A 54 21.75 28.63 -18.86
C ASP A 54 22.95 29.55 -18.54
N LEU A 55 23.21 30.55 -19.36
CA LEU A 55 24.22 31.58 -19.09
C LEU A 55 23.87 32.39 -17.84
N SER A 56 22.63 32.84 -17.72
CA SER A 56 22.14 33.55 -16.52
C SER A 56 22.32 32.73 -15.23
N ASN A 57 21.99 31.44 -15.29
CA ASN A 57 22.23 30.51 -14.19
C ASN A 57 23.74 30.35 -13.88
N TYR A 58 24.56 30.23 -14.90
CA TYR A 58 26.02 30.13 -14.73
C TYR A 58 26.62 31.40 -14.11
N TRP A 59 26.22 32.58 -14.57
CA TRP A 59 26.71 33.87 -14.01
C TRP A 59 26.10 34.17 -12.64
N GLY A 60 24.85 33.75 -12.40
CA GLY A 60 24.18 33.84 -11.10
C GLY A 60 24.94 33.06 -10.02
N HIS A 61 25.49 31.89 -10.35
CA HIS A 61 26.32 31.12 -9.45
C HIS A 61 27.68 31.76 -9.12
N GLN A 62 28.26 32.54 -10.02
CA GLN A 62 29.51 33.30 -9.75
C GLN A 62 29.26 34.52 -8.86
N ALA A 63 28.04 35.07 -8.88
CA ALA A 63 27.65 36.23 -8.06
C ALA A 63 27.23 35.86 -6.64
N ASP A 64 27.14 34.54 -6.34
CA ASP A 64 26.84 34.07 -4.98
C ASP A 64 27.88 34.58 -3.98
N SER A 65 27.44 35.42 -3.06
CA SER A 65 28.28 35.97 -1.99
C SER A 65 29.01 34.84 -1.25
N LYS A 66 30.27 35.05 -0.88
CA LYS A 66 31.09 34.13 -0.08
C LYS A 66 30.32 33.53 1.11
N LYS A 67 29.39 34.28 1.68
CA LYS A 67 28.51 33.84 2.77
C LYS A 67 27.52 32.76 2.34
N THR A 68 26.97 32.86 1.12
CA THR A 68 26.06 31.86 0.53
C THR A 68 26.77 30.58 0.17
N LEU A 69 28.00 30.68 -0.33
CA LEU A 69 28.85 29.50 -0.61
C LEU A 69 29.24 28.75 0.68
N ILE A 70 29.54 29.48 1.76
CA ILE A 70 29.82 28.87 3.07
C ILE A 70 28.60 28.18 3.64
N SER A 71 27.38 28.77 3.52
CA SER A 71 26.15 28.11 3.98
C SER A 71 25.84 26.85 3.19
N LYS A 72 25.94 26.91 1.84
CA LYS A 72 25.76 25.74 0.98
C LYS A 72 26.76 24.62 1.29
N ASN A 73 28.02 24.97 1.55
CA ASN A 73 29.03 23.97 1.96
C ASN A 73 28.72 23.33 3.32
N ARG A 74 28.19 24.10 4.28
CA ARG A 74 27.75 23.54 5.58
C ARG A 74 26.57 22.59 5.43
N ASP A 75 25.62 22.93 4.57
CA ASP A 75 24.45 22.07 4.30
C ASP A 75 24.86 20.78 3.58
N LEU A 76 25.79 20.86 2.63
CA LEU A 76 26.37 19.69 1.98
C LEU A 76 27.17 18.81 2.97
N ALA A 77 27.89 19.43 3.91
CA ALA A 77 28.60 18.68 4.95
C ALA A 77 27.62 17.94 5.89
N ARG A 78 26.50 18.57 6.26
CA ARG A 78 25.42 17.94 7.04
C ARG A 78 24.81 16.77 6.29
N ILE A 79 24.42 16.98 5.02
CA ILE A 79 23.86 15.92 4.17
C ILE A 79 24.82 14.74 4.05
N ARG A 80 26.12 14.99 3.88
CA ARG A 80 27.14 13.92 3.86
C ARG A 80 27.23 13.18 5.18
N ALA A 81 27.19 13.89 6.31
CA ALA A 81 27.21 13.27 7.62
C ALA A 81 25.98 12.38 7.84
N ASP A 82 24.79 12.88 7.48
CA ASP A 82 23.54 12.10 7.55
C ASP A 82 23.60 10.86 6.65
N TRP A 83 24.08 11.01 5.41
CA TRP A 83 24.30 9.88 4.50
C TRP A 83 25.24 8.80 5.10
N THR A 84 26.35 9.23 5.72
CA THR A 84 27.29 8.29 6.36
C THR A 84 26.62 7.55 7.51
N VAL A 85 25.81 8.24 8.31
CA VAL A 85 25.04 7.61 9.40
C VAL A 85 24.03 6.62 8.85
N HIS A 86 23.29 6.99 7.80
CA HIS A 86 22.30 6.11 7.15
C HIS A 86 22.99 4.88 6.53
N GLU A 87 24.12 5.04 5.87
CA GLU A 87 24.85 3.92 5.28
C GLU A 87 25.41 2.97 6.35
N ASN A 88 25.94 3.50 7.45
CA ASN A 88 26.38 2.69 8.58
C ASN A 88 25.22 1.95 9.26
N ASN A 89 24.07 2.61 9.39
CA ASN A 89 22.87 1.96 9.92
C ASN A 89 22.38 0.86 8.98
N LYS A 90 22.39 1.10 7.66
CA LYS A 90 22.03 0.09 6.66
C LYS A 90 22.92 -1.15 6.77
N LYS A 91 24.24 -0.96 6.84
CA LYS A 91 25.21 -2.08 7.03
C LYS A 91 24.96 -2.84 8.33
N LYS A 92 24.63 -2.13 9.43
CA LYS A 92 24.27 -2.78 10.70
C LYS A 92 23.01 -3.64 10.55
N TRP A 93 21.97 -3.11 9.90
CA TRP A 93 20.74 -3.86 9.64
C TRP A 93 20.97 -5.07 8.72
N GLU A 94 21.77 -4.92 7.68
CA GLU A 94 22.13 -6.03 6.77
C GLU A 94 22.88 -7.14 7.53
N ASN A 95 23.82 -6.79 8.40
CA ASN A 95 24.53 -7.75 9.24
C ASN A 95 23.59 -8.44 10.24
N GLU A 96 22.67 -7.71 10.86
CA GLU A 96 21.69 -8.29 11.79
C GLU A 96 20.71 -9.22 11.07
N ILE A 97 20.23 -8.83 9.88
CA ILE A 97 19.40 -9.70 9.03
C ILE A 97 20.15 -10.98 8.65
N SER A 98 21.44 -10.87 8.30
CA SER A 98 22.27 -12.03 7.97
C SER A 98 22.42 -12.96 9.18
N ARG A 99 22.70 -12.39 10.35
CA ARG A 99 22.81 -13.14 11.62
C ARG A 99 21.49 -13.83 11.98
N LEU A 100 20.38 -13.12 11.87
CA LEU A 100 19.04 -13.69 12.13
C LEU A 100 18.70 -14.83 11.16
N LYS A 101 19.09 -14.71 9.89
CA LYS A 101 18.93 -15.79 8.90
C LYS A 101 19.76 -17.02 9.27
N ASP A 102 21.00 -16.82 9.72
CA ASP A 102 21.86 -17.93 10.16
C ASP A 102 21.29 -18.62 11.41
N LEU A 103 20.88 -17.85 12.42
CA LEU A 103 20.22 -18.39 13.60
C LEU A 103 18.94 -19.16 13.25
N ARG A 104 18.13 -18.63 12.34
CA ARG A 104 16.92 -19.32 11.87
C ARG A 104 17.24 -20.62 11.19
N SER A 105 18.27 -20.66 10.33
CA SER A 105 18.70 -21.89 9.67
C SER A 105 19.16 -22.95 10.66
N ARG A 106 19.90 -22.56 11.70
CA ARG A 106 20.32 -23.47 12.80
C ARG A 106 19.13 -23.97 13.62
N LEU A 107 18.16 -23.09 13.93
CA LEU A 107 16.92 -23.50 14.61
C LEU A 107 16.12 -24.52 13.80
N VAL A 108 16.01 -24.34 12.48
CA VAL A 108 15.33 -25.30 11.58
C VAL A 108 16.03 -26.67 11.59
N ILE A 109 17.36 -26.68 11.62
CA ILE A 109 18.13 -27.93 11.72
C ILE A 109 17.86 -28.61 13.06
N LEU A 110 17.95 -27.89 14.17
CA LEU A 110 17.69 -28.42 15.52
C LEU A 110 16.24 -28.91 15.68
N GLN A 111 15.24 -28.16 15.15
CA GLN A 111 13.84 -28.59 15.16
C GLN A 111 13.64 -29.91 14.41
N ARG A 112 14.37 -30.10 13.30
CA ARG A 112 14.34 -31.36 12.54
C ARG A 112 14.98 -32.52 13.30
N GLU A 113 16.09 -32.28 13.98
CA GLU A 113 16.76 -33.28 14.82
C GLU A 113 15.90 -33.74 16.01
N ILE A 114 15.11 -32.83 16.57
CA ILE A 114 14.19 -33.11 17.70
C ILE A 114 12.85 -33.69 17.19
N GLY A 115 12.64 -33.78 15.84
CA GLY A 115 11.40 -34.30 15.28
C GLY A 115 10.22 -33.31 15.32
N ILE A 116 10.48 -32.02 15.56
CA ILE A 116 9.48 -30.95 15.49
C ILE A 116 9.39 -30.49 14.04
N ASP A 117 8.22 -30.61 13.42
CA ASP A 117 8.00 -30.10 12.07
C ASP A 117 8.33 -28.59 11.99
N PRO A 118 9.15 -28.16 11.00
CA PRO A 118 9.47 -26.75 10.86
C PRO A 118 8.19 -25.94 10.61
N GLU A 119 8.10 -24.78 11.23
CA GLU A 119 6.98 -23.84 11.08
C GLU A 119 6.67 -23.61 9.59
N VAL A 120 5.41 -23.77 9.21
CA VAL A 120 4.93 -23.62 7.84
C VAL A 120 5.30 -22.20 7.34
N SER A 121 6.11 -22.16 6.29
CA SER A 121 6.44 -20.90 5.62
C SER A 121 5.29 -20.47 4.71
N PHE A 122 4.98 -19.19 4.66
CA PHE A 122 3.92 -18.64 3.82
C PHE A 122 4.49 -17.74 2.73
N LYS A 123 4.07 -17.96 1.47
CA LYS A 123 4.38 -17.08 0.35
C LYS A 123 3.18 -16.21 0.04
N PRO A 124 3.27 -14.85 0.14
CA PRO A 124 2.16 -13.97 -0.16
C PRO A 124 1.89 -13.91 -1.67
N ILE A 125 0.61 -13.94 -2.05
CA ILE A 125 0.11 -13.72 -3.41
C ILE A 125 -0.82 -12.52 -3.37
N ILE A 126 -0.40 -11.38 -3.92
CA ILE A 126 -1.22 -10.16 -3.95
C ILE A 126 -2.40 -10.39 -4.91
N ALA A 127 -3.61 -10.10 -4.47
CA ALA A 127 -4.83 -10.24 -5.25
C ALA A 127 -5.73 -9.00 -5.06
N ARG A 128 -6.33 -8.53 -6.17
CA ARG A 128 -7.25 -7.41 -6.14
C ARG A 128 -8.66 -7.88 -5.81
N VAL A 129 -9.36 -7.13 -4.98
CA VAL A 129 -10.78 -7.32 -4.69
C VAL A 129 -11.59 -6.83 -5.88
N THR A 130 -12.43 -7.69 -6.46
CA THR A 130 -13.22 -7.35 -7.67
C THR A 130 -14.64 -7.01 -7.36
N HIS A 131 -15.25 -7.74 -6.45
CA HIS A 131 -16.67 -7.60 -6.18
C HIS A 131 -16.98 -7.88 -4.71
N ARG A 132 -17.87 -7.04 -4.15
CA ARG A 132 -18.55 -7.27 -2.88
C ARG A 132 -20.05 -7.15 -3.12
N ASN A 133 -20.80 -8.17 -2.74
CA ASN A 133 -22.25 -8.10 -2.82
C ASN A 133 -22.77 -7.29 -1.63
N LEU A 134 -23.72 -6.37 -1.87
CA LEU A 134 -24.29 -5.52 -0.83
C LEU A 134 -25.00 -6.32 0.27
N SER A 135 -25.68 -7.42 -0.08
CA SER A 135 -26.37 -8.29 0.87
C SER A 135 -25.45 -9.13 1.74
N SER A 136 -24.20 -9.36 1.29
CA SER A 136 -23.18 -10.15 1.99
C SER A 136 -21.87 -9.40 2.18
N TRP A 137 -21.95 -8.07 2.25
CA TRP A 137 -20.79 -7.17 2.30
C TRP A 137 -19.75 -7.53 3.36
N TRP A 138 -20.22 -7.94 4.52
CA TRP A 138 -19.40 -8.30 5.66
C TRP A 138 -19.17 -9.82 5.82
N GLN A 139 -19.65 -10.62 4.87
CA GLN A 139 -19.54 -12.08 4.93
C GLN A 139 -18.59 -12.65 3.88
N GLU A 140 -18.65 -12.12 2.64
CA GLU A 140 -17.87 -12.64 1.53
C GLU A 140 -17.32 -11.50 0.64
N LEU A 141 -16.16 -11.74 0.01
CA LEU A 141 -15.64 -10.93 -1.08
C LEU A 141 -15.06 -11.81 -2.19
N SER A 142 -14.95 -11.26 -3.40
CA SER A 142 -14.37 -11.93 -4.56
C SER A 142 -13.02 -11.33 -4.94
N LEU A 143 -12.06 -12.20 -5.28
CA LEU A 143 -10.72 -11.85 -5.73
C LEU A 143 -10.55 -12.18 -7.21
N ARG A 144 -9.73 -11.39 -7.91
CA ARG A 144 -9.38 -11.60 -9.32
C ARG A 144 -8.19 -12.57 -9.49
N LYS A 145 -8.06 -13.56 -8.63
CA LYS A 145 -7.08 -14.64 -8.73
C LYS A 145 -7.68 -15.93 -8.23
N GLY A 146 -7.30 -17.04 -8.83
CA GLY A 146 -7.85 -18.37 -8.53
C GLY A 146 -6.82 -19.47 -8.63
N ASN A 147 -7.25 -20.68 -9.01
CA ASN A 147 -6.41 -21.87 -9.11
C ASN A 147 -5.23 -21.69 -10.08
N ASN A 148 -5.39 -20.92 -11.16
CA ASN A 148 -4.31 -20.63 -12.10
C ASN A 148 -3.10 -19.96 -11.41
N GLN A 149 -3.35 -19.19 -10.34
CA GLN A 149 -2.30 -18.58 -9.50
C GLN A 149 -1.99 -19.40 -8.24
N LYS A 150 -2.37 -20.68 -8.23
CA LYS A 150 -2.16 -21.60 -7.10
C LYS A 150 -2.85 -21.15 -5.81
N ILE A 151 -4.03 -20.54 -5.91
CA ILE A 151 -4.90 -20.23 -4.80
C ILE A 151 -5.86 -21.40 -4.59
N SER A 152 -5.89 -21.95 -3.37
CA SER A 152 -6.73 -23.09 -2.99
C SER A 152 -7.62 -22.74 -1.80
N PRO A 153 -8.76 -23.40 -1.63
CA PRO A 153 -9.58 -23.28 -0.44
C PRO A 153 -8.78 -23.50 0.85
N GLY A 154 -9.14 -22.81 1.93
CA GLY A 154 -8.46 -22.88 3.22
C GLY A 154 -7.28 -21.91 3.40
N MET A 155 -6.75 -21.32 2.32
CA MET A 155 -5.66 -20.35 2.43
C MET A 155 -6.12 -19.07 3.14
N GLY A 156 -5.27 -18.57 4.06
CA GLY A 156 -5.50 -17.31 4.78
C GLY A 156 -5.36 -16.09 3.87
N VAL A 157 -6.16 -15.08 4.15
CA VAL A 157 -6.15 -13.80 3.43
C VAL A 157 -5.91 -12.68 4.42
N VAL A 158 -4.92 -11.82 4.14
CA VAL A 158 -4.47 -10.74 5.02
C VAL A 158 -4.37 -9.41 4.29
N PHE A 159 -4.36 -8.33 5.04
CA PHE A 159 -4.08 -6.97 4.56
C PHE A 159 -3.12 -6.26 5.52
N SER A 160 -2.82 -4.99 5.30
CA SER A 160 -1.84 -4.23 6.09
C SER A 160 -2.10 -4.19 7.60
N HIS A 161 -3.37 -4.26 8.02
CA HIS A 161 -3.76 -4.14 9.42
C HIS A 161 -4.18 -5.45 10.10
N GLY A 162 -4.00 -6.61 9.41
CA GLY A 162 -4.29 -7.91 10.00
C GLY A 162 -4.97 -8.89 9.06
N ILE A 163 -5.84 -9.74 9.62
CA ILE A 163 -6.54 -10.76 8.83
C ILE A 163 -7.77 -10.19 8.11
N VAL A 164 -8.04 -10.73 6.92
CA VAL A 164 -9.27 -10.46 6.15
C VAL A 164 -10.23 -11.63 6.27
N GLY A 165 -9.72 -12.85 6.16
CA GLY A 165 -10.53 -14.06 6.14
C GLY A 165 -9.77 -15.25 5.56
N ARG A 166 -10.48 -16.24 5.00
CA ARG A 166 -9.89 -17.39 4.31
C ARG A 166 -10.58 -17.65 2.99
N ILE A 167 -9.87 -18.30 2.05
CA ILE A 167 -10.44 -18.73 0.77
C ILE A 167 -11.49 -19.81 1.02
N LYS A 168 -12.75 -19.52 0.69
CA LYS A 168 -13.87 -20.46 0.79
C LYS A 168 -13.95 -21.36 -0.44
N ARG A 169 -13.84 -20.78 -1.63
CA ARG A 169 -13.84 -21.47 -2.93
C ARG A 169 -12.87 -20.79 -3.89
N SER A 170 -12.24 -21.59 -4.74
CA SER A 170 -11.38 -21.09 -5.80
C SER A 170 -11.85 -21.63 -7.15
N GLY A 171 -12.11 -20.73 -8.08
CA GLY A 171 -12.32 -21.03 -9.50
C GLY A 171 -11.00 -20.85 -10.26
N PHE A 172 -11.02 -20.93 -11.60
CA PHE A 172 -9.83 -20.83 -12.42
C PHE A 172 -9.11 -19.47 -12.30
N ASN A 173 -9.83 -18.36 -12.50
CA ASN A 173 -9.32 -16.98 -12.46
C ASN A 173 -9.88 -16.13 -11.33
N SER A 174 -10.72 -16.66 -10.48
CA SER A 174 -11.35 -15.94 -9.38
C SER A 174 -11.46 -16.81 -8.14
N SER A 175 -11.53 -16.20 -6.96
CA SER A 175 -11.77 -16.90 -5.71
C SER A 175 -12.72 -16.13 -4.81
N LYS A 176 -13.45 -16.83 -3.97
CA LYS A 176 -14.32 -16.26 -2.94
C LYS A 176 -13.66 -16.40 -1.57
N VAL A 177 -13.61 -15.31 -0.83
CA VAL A 177 -13.08 -15.22 0.52
C VAL A 177 -14.24 -15.15 1.50
N GLU A 178 -14.22 -15.99 2.51
CA GLU A 178 -15.05 -15.87 3.71
C GLU A 178 -14.38 -14.87 4.65
N LEU A 179 -15.05 -13.78 4.96
CA LEU A 179 -14.50 -12.72 5.80
C LEU A 179 -14.46 -13.14 7.29
N CYS A 180 -13.52 -12.57 8.03
CA CYS A 180 -13.40 -12.79 9.47
C CYS A 180 -14.58 -12.25 10.30
N THR A 181 -15.47 -11.46 9.68
CA THR A 181 -16.75 -11.03 10.26
C THR A 181 -17.90 -12.04 10.05
N ASN A 182 -17.70 -13.05 9.19
CA ASN A 182 -18.72 -14.06 8.96
C ASN A 182 -18.91 -14.93 10.22
N PRO A 183 -20.14 -15.18 10.71
CA PRO A 183 -20.39 -16.05 11.88
C PRO A 183 -19.86 -17.49 11.74
N ASN A 184 -19.70 -17.97 10.52
CA ASN A 184 -19.12 -19.29 10.25
C ASN A 184 -17.58 -19.30 10.27
N PHE A 185 -16.96 -18.13 10.27
CA PHE A 185 -15.51 -18.04 10.31
C PHE A 185 -15.00 -18.25 11.73
N ARG A 186 -14.20 -19.30 11.91
CA ARG A 186 -13.56 -19.63 13.20
C ARG A 186 -12.07 -19.90 12.97
N ILE A 187 -11.25 -19.41 13.89
CA ILE A 187 -9.80 -19.66 13.92
C ILE A 187 -9.30 -19.72 15.36
N VAL A 188 -8.16 -20.37 15.52
CA VAL A 188 -7.42 -20.35 16.78
C VAL A 188 -6.62 -19.05 16.88
N ALA A 189 -6.72 -18.41 18.02
CA ALA A 189 -6.07 -17.14 18.34
C ALA A 189 -5.37 -17.24 19.71
N HIS A 190 -4.58 -16.22 20.04
CA HIS A 190 -4.03 -16.03 21.39
C HIS A 190 -3.97 -14.53 21.71
N PHE A 191 -3.89 -14.18 22.97
CA PHE A 191 -3.68 -12.79 23.38
C PHE A 191 -2.20 -12.41 23.30
N GLN A 192 -1.93 -11.17 23.02
CA GLN A 192 -0.55 -10.68 23.04
C GLN A 192 0.06 -10.82 24.46
N GLY A 193 1.14 -11.62 24.57
CA GLY A 193 1.81 -11.90 25.84
C GLY A 193 1.27 -13.13 26.57
N ASP A 194 0.34 -13.87 25.94
CA ASP A 194 -0.17 -15.14 26.46
C ASP A 194 -0.39 -16.11 25.29
N ASP A 195 0.35 -17.20 25.23
CA ASP A 195 0.33 -18.14 24.10
C ASP A 195 -0.78 -19.19 24.19
N ARG A 196 -1.63 -19.16 25.25
CA ARG A 196 -2.75 -20.09 25.40
C ARG A 196 -3.76 -19.88 24.28
N PRO A 197 -4.19 -20.97 23.64
CA PRO A 197 -5.12 -20.88 22.52
C PRO A 197 -6.52 -20.49 23.00
N VAL A 198 -7.15 -19.58 22.28
CA VAL A 198 -8.56 -19.19 22.42
C VAL A 198 -9.23 -19.26 21.05
N THR A 199 -10.54 -19.38 21.02
CA THR A 199 -11.31 -19.44 19.77
C THR A 199 -11.79 -18.04 19.38
N PHE A 200 -11.43 -17.57 18.16
CA PHE A 200 -12.04 -16.38 17.56
C PHE A 200 -13.13 -16.81 16.58
N GLN A 201 -14.29 -16.15 16.65
CA GLN A 201 -15.41 -16.33 15.73
C GLN A 201 -15.91 -14.96 15.24
N GLY A 202 -16.26 -14.87 13.95
CA GLY A 202 -16.90 -13.67 13.40
C GLY A 202 -18.30 -13.46 13.97
N ASP A 203 -18.74 -12.20 14.11
CA ASP A 203 -20.06 -11.85 14.63
C ASP A 203 -20.66 -10.63 13.89
N GLY A 204 -20.33 -10.47 12.61
CA GLY A 204 -20.89 -9.45 11.76
C GLY A 204 -20.41 -8.03 12.07
N ILE A 205 -21.35 -7.13 12.29
CA ILE A 205 -21.10 -5.71 12.52
C ILE A 205 -21.93 -5.18 13.69
N LEU A 206 -21.35 -4.25 14.44
CA LEU A 206 -22.07 -3.47 15.44
C LEU A 206 -22.97 -2.41 14.77
N PRO A 207 -24.02 -1.94 15.46
CA PRO A 207 -24.71 -0.72 15.10
C PRO A 207 -23.68 0.42 14.89
N GLY A 208 -23.70 1.09 13.73
CA GLY A 208 -22.68 2.05 13.31
C GLY A 208 -21.60 1.48 12.37
N GLY A 209 -21.74 0.24 11.87
CA GLY A 209 -20.94 -0.31 10.78
C GLY A 209 -19.54 -0.78 11.17
N LYS A 210 -19.23 -0.91 12.46
CA LYS A 210 -17.92 -1.41 12.92
C LYS A 210 -17.89 -2.93 12.85
N PRO A 211 -16.91 -3.53 12.14
CA PRO A 211 -16.79 -4.97 12.06
C PRO A 211 -16.39 -5.56 13.42
N MET A 212 -17.01 -6.67 13.77
CA MET A 212 -16.76 -7.32 15.05
C MET A 212 -16.73 -8.85 14.96
N GLY A 213 -16.25 -9.46 16.02
CA GLY A 213 -16.29 -10.87 16.31
C GLY A 213 -16.37 -11.11 17.80
N VAL A 214 -16.35 -12.35 18.18
CA VAL A 214 -16.28 -12.80 19.57
C VAL A 214 -15.07 -13.67 19.79
N VAL A 215 -14.48 -13.58 20.95
CA VAL A 215 -13.49 -14.55 21.45
C VAL A 215 -14.17 -15.43 22.48
N LEU A 216 -14.01 -16.73 22.32
CA LEU A 216 -14.59 -17.76 23.16
C LEU A 216 -13.46 -18.53 23.86
N ASP A 217 -13.82 -19.27 24.92
CA ASP A 217 -12.93 -20.16 25.62
C ASP A 217 -11.74 -19.44 26.29
N VAL A 218 -11.95 -18.20 26.72
CA VAL A 218 -10.90 -17.39 27.37
C VAL A 218 -10.72 -17.89 28.82
N PRO A 219 -9.49 -18.25 29.24
CA PRO A 219 -9.20 -18.65 30.61
C PRO A 219 -9.63 -17.60 31.63
N HIS A 220 -10.14 -18.05 32.78
CA HIS A 220 -10.74 -17.18 33.80
C HIS A 220 -9.75 -16.17 34.42
N ASP A 221 -8.48 -16.53 34.49
CA ASP A 221 -7.38 -15.68 35.01
C ASP A 221 -7.04 -14.49 34.12
N ILE A 222 -7.45 -14.50 32.85
CA ILE A 222 -7.22 -13.38 31.95
C ILE A 222 -8.15 -12.23 32.30
N THR A 223 -7.57 -11.07 32.62
CA THR A 223 -8.28 -9.86 32.97
C THR A 223 -7.83 -8.66 32.15
N ILE A 224 -8.77 -7.77 31.87
CA ILE A 224 -8.46 -6.52 31.16
C ILE A 224 -8.07 -5.46 32.19
N LYS A 225 -6.82 -4.98 32.14
CA LYS A 225 -6.37 -3.86 32.96
C LYS A 225 -7.01 -2.56 32.45
N LYS A 226 -7.48 -1.69 33.35
CA LYS A 226 -8.05 -0.39 33.01
C LYS A 226 -7.11 0.39 32.06
N GLY A 227 -7.62 0.81 30.88
CA GLY A 227 -6.87 1.57 29.89
C GLY A 227 -5.95 0.76 28.94
N LYS A 228 -5.81 -0.56 29.14
CA LYS A 228 -5.01 -1.43 28.24
C LYS A 228 -5.91 -2.52 27.65
N PRO A 229 -6.42 -2.31 26.42
CA PRO A 229 -7.20 -3.35 25.74
C PRO A 229 -6.30 -4.55 25.42
N LEU A 230 -6.87 -5.76 25.41
CA LEU A 230 -6.17 -6.98 25.00
C LEU A 230 -6.13 -7.06 23.48
N LEU A 231 -4.93 -7.24 22.94
CA LEU A 231 -4.74 -7.46 21.50
C LEU A 231 -4.84 -8.96 21.20
N LEU A 232 -5.75 -9.31 20.29
CA LEU A 232 -5.94 -10.68 19.82
C LEU A 232 -5.12 -10.91 18.56
N LYS A 233 -4.34 -11.98 18.54
CA LYS A 233 -3.45 -12.37 17.44
C LYS A 233 -3.74 -13.79 16.97
N THR A 234 -3.37 -14.12 15.72
CA THR A 234 -3.49 -15.47 15.17
C THR A 234 -2.51 -16.43 15.84
N SER A 235 -2.96 -17.67 16.04
CA SER A 235 -2.10 -18.78 16.47
C SER A 235 -1.70 -19.66 15.29
N ALA A 236 -0.47 -20.18 15.31
CA ALA A 236 0.00 -21.15 14.32
C ALA A 236 -0.78 -22.49 14.39
N LEU A 237 -1.39 -22.81 15.51
CA LEU A 237 -2.15 -24.06 15.72
C LEU A 237 -3.29 -24.26 14.72
N GLY A 238 -3.84 -23.19 14.15
CA GLY A 238 -4.92 -23.27 13.15
C GLY A 238 -4.45 -23.62 11.73
N GLY A 239 -3.14 -23.61 11.45
CA GLY A 239 -2.55 -23.94 10.14
C GLY A 239 -2.90 -22.99 8.98
N THR A 240 -3.88 -22.12 9.14
CA THR A 240 -4.36 -21.18 8.10
C THR A 240 -3.54 -19.90 8.04
N PHE A 241 -3.04 -19.45 9.18
CA PHE A 241 -2.28 -18.20 9.33
C PHE A 241 -0.97 -18.44 10.07
N PRO A 242 0.09 -17.68 9.80
CA PRO A 242 1.24 -17.61 10.69
C PRO A 242 0.82 -17.02 12.04
N SER A 243 1.56 -17.35 13.09
CA SER A 243 1.35 -16.77 14.41
C SER A 243 1.65 -15.27 14.43
N GLY A 244 0.92 -14.52 15.25
CA GLY A 244 1.22 -13.13 15.57
C GLY A 244 0.54 -12.09 14.69
N LEU A 245 -0.27 -12.46 13.68
CA LEU A 245 -1.04 -11.48 12.90
C LEU A 245 -2.17 -10.89 13.75
N HIS A 246 -2.38 -9.59 13.60
CA HIS A 246 -3.43 -8.88 14.33
C HIS A 246 -4.83 -9.33 13.85
N ILE A 247 -5.72 -9.68 14.79
CA ILE A 247 -7.13 -9.97 14.52
C ILE A 247 -7.97 -8.76 14.91
N GLY A 248 -7.86 -8.34 16.17
CA GLY A 248 -8.65 -7.24 16.70
C GLY A 248 -8.31 -6.95 18.16
N THR A 249 -9.17 -6.15 18.78
CA THR A 249 -8.98 -5.66 20.14
C THR A 249 -10.17 -6.03 21.02
N VAL A 250 -9.90 -6.63 22.17
CA VAL A 250 -10.92 -6.98 23.17
C VAL A 250 -10.91 -5.95 24.28
N ARG A 251 -12.07 -5.35 24.55
CA ARG A 251 -12.23 -4.32 25.58
C ARG A 251 -13.00 -4.78 26.81
N MET A 252 -13.77 -5.85 26.67
CA MET A 252 -14.60 -6.39 27.74
C MET A 252 -14.63 -7.91 27.65
N LEU A 253 -14.53 -8.58 28.79
CA LEU A 253 -14.70 -10.01 28.96
C LEU A 253 -15.88 -10.23 29.91
N GLU A 254 -16.79 -11.12 29.55
CA GLU A 254 -17.96 -11.52 30.33
C GLU A 254 -17.83 -12.99 30.68
N GLU A 255 -18.32 -13.41 31.82
CA GLU A 255 -18.32 -14.82 32.17
C GLU A 255 -19.23 -15.60 31.24
N SER A 256 -18.78 -16.76 30.80
CA SER A 256 -19.60 -17.71 30.04
C SER A 256 -20.66 -18.30 30.96
N GLY A 257 -21.78 -18.72 30.38
CA GLY A 257 -22.88 -19.31 31.17
C GLY A 257 -22.53 -20.57 31.97
N ASP A 258 -21.38 -21.21 31.67
CA ASP A 258 -20.84 -22.37 32.40
C ASP A 258 -19.90 -21.98 33.55
N GLY A 259 -19.53 -20.68 33.69
CA GLY A 259 -18.65 -20.18 34.74
C GLY A 259 -17.19 -20.62 34.65
N LEU A 260 -16.81 -21.47 33.68
CA LEU A 260 -15.45 -21.99 33.52
C LEU A 260 -14.57 -21.12 32.67
N PHE A 261 -15.17 -20.45 31.70
CA PHE A 261 -14.48 -19.60 30.71
C PHE A 261 -15.12 -18.23 30.63
N LYS A 262 -14.42 -17.30 29.97
CA LYS A 262 -14.93 -15.99 29.64
C LYS A 262 -15.09 -15.85 28.12
N ASN A 263 -16.04 -15.03 27.70
CA ASN A 263 -16.24 -14.63 26.33
C ASN A 263 -16.03 -13.13 26.21
N GLY A 264 -15.59 -12.68 25.04
CA GLY A 264 -15.36 -11.24 24.84
C GLY A 264 -15.70 -10.76 23.44
N LYS A 265 -16.12 -9.51 23.32
CA LYS A 265 -16.37 -8.86 22.05
C LYS A 265 -15.05 -8.32 21.49
N VAL A 266 -14.75 -8.71 20.23
CA VAL A 266 -13.55 -8.33 19.50
C VAL A 266 -13.91 -7.28 18.48
N ILE A 267 -13.33 -6.09 18.58
CA ILE A 267 -13.47 -5.03 17.58
C ILE A 267 -12.37 -5.23 16.55
N LEU A 268 -12.78 -5.42 15.30
CA LEU A 268 -11.90 -5.57 14.15
C LEU A 268 -11.56 -4.21 13.53
N HIS A 269 -10.55 -4.18 12.65
CA HIS A 269 -10.15 -2.95 11.98
C HIS A 269 -11.22 -2.46 10.99
N THR A 270 -11.57 -1.18 11.04
CA THR A 270 -12.64 -0.58 10.23
C THR A 270 -12.37 -0.62 8.73
N ASP A 271 -11.09 -0.55 8.35
CA ASP A 271 -10.68 -0.60 6.93
C ASP A 271 -11.00 -1.93 6.25
N LEU A 272 -11.33 -2.97 7.01
CA LEU A 272 -11.79 -4.26 6.45
C LEU A 272 -12.95 -4.08 5.44
N GLY A 273 -13.79 -3.07 5.63
CA GLY A 273 -14.87 -2.71 4.71
C GLY A 273 -14.41 -2.11 3.37
N LYS A 274 -13.19 -1.60 3.26
CA LYS A 274 -12.73 -0.79 2.11
C LYS A 274 -11.47 -1.33 1.45
N VAL A 275 -11.02 -2.54 1.78
CA VAL A 275 -9.77 -3.12 1.28
C VAL A 275 -9.82 -3.32 -0.24
N PRO A 276 -8.98 -2.63 -1.04
CA PRO A 276 -8.91 -2.80 -2.49
C PRO A 276 -8.06 -3.99 -2.91
N GLU A 277 -7.01 -4.30 -2.13
CA GLU A 277 -6.04 -5.36 -2.40
C GLU A 277 -5.73 -6.13 -1.13
N VAL A 278 -5.48 -7.43 -1.29
CA VAL A 278 -5.19 -8.36 -0.22
C VAL A 278 -4.03 -9.27 -0.60
N SER A 279 -3.40 -9.87 0.39
CA SER A 279 -2.39 -10.92 0.19
C SER A 279 -2.96 -12.27 0.63
N VAL A 280 -2.99 -13.22 -0.30
CA VAL A 280 -3.35 -14.61 -0.02
C VAL A 280 -2.08 -15.33 0.44
N LEU A 281 -2.12 -15.95 1.59
CA LEU A 281 -1.00 -16.66 2.21
C LEU A 281 -1.00 -18.11 1.70
N ARG A 282 -0.10 -18.42 0.76
CA ARG A 282 0.09 -19.78 0.29
C ARG A 282 1.08 -20.50 1.22
N PRO A 283 0.67 -21.59 1.88
CA PRO A 283 1.60 -22.40 2.66
C PRO A 283 2.62 -23.04 1.72
N THR A 284 3.87 -22.94 2.07
CA THR A 284 4.96 -23.61 1.36
C THR A 284 5.41 -24.76 2.26
N PRO A 285 5.27 -26.02 1.82
CA PRO A 285 5.80 -27.14 2.59
C PRO A 285 7.29 -26.93 2.81
N PRO A 286 7.83 -27.35 3.94
CA PRO A 286 9.26 -27.32 4.19
C PRO A 286 9.96 -28.06 3.06
N GLN A 287 10.94 -27.42 2.42
CA GLN A 287 11.72 -28.07 1.37
C GLN A 287 12.43 -29.28 1.98
N ARG A 288 11.96 -30.50 1.66
CA ARG A 288 12.77 -31.69 1.79
C ARG A 288 13.92 -31.53 0.80
N LYS A 289 15.12 -31.20 1.27
CA LYS A 289 16.32 -31.47 0.49
C LYS A 289 16.34 -32.98 0.30
N GLN A 290 16.19 -33.41 -0.94
CA GLN A 290 16.61 -34.76 -1.34
C GLN A 290 18.13 -34.77 -1.21
N ASP A 291 18.62 -35.51 -0.24
CA ASP A 291 20.02 -35.93 -0.17
C ASP A 291 20.30 -36.94 -1.29
#